data_0c52f57b38e01a39aab229aa85dd7c29
#
_entry.id   0c52f57b38e01a39aab229aa85dd7c29
#
_cell.length_a   1.000
_cell.length_b   1.000
_cell.length_c   1.000
_cell.angle_alpha   90.00
_cell.angle_beta   90.00
_cell.angle_gamma   90.00
#
_symmetry.space_group_name_H-M   'P 1'
#
loop_
_entity.id
_entity.type
_entity.pdbx_description
1 polymer ?
#
loop_
_entity_poly.entity_id
_entity_poly.type
_entity_poly.pdbx_seq_one_letter_code
_entity_poly.pdbx_strand_id
1 'polypeptide(L)'
;RLDAGMISGTLRLRSIPSFLGKWLTPRLPRLQQRFPDIQLRMVAEDSSVALHEGDFDLAIDLNDGSYPGLLSTALLDEQIFPVCAPSLLRGRPPLHGPADLVHFPLLHDITAWRGSYEYAEWEFYLNAIGYDAADVRRGHTFNRNHLTIEAAIAGMGVAIARRTLLNDELERGTLIVPFGLAVPNHKRYVLLYAPGALSHPGVRAVHDWLVEEAEIFRGLHPLGEGQL
;
A
#
# COMPACT_ATOMS: atom_id res chain seq x y z
N ARG A 1 -26.45 -9.86 15.40
CA ARG A 1 -25.71 -10.96 14.73
C ARG A 1 -26.50 -11.34 13.50
N LEU A 2 -26.05 -10.90 12.31
CA LEU A 2 -26.53 -11.44 11.06
C LEU A 2 -26.04 -12.88 10.95
N ASP A 3 -26.95 -13.81 10.66
CA ASP A 3 -26.62 -15.23 10.50
C ASP A 3 -25.61 -15.38 9.35
N ALA A 4 -24.35 -15.69 9.68
CA ALA A 4 -23.25 -15.85 8.73
C ALA A 4 -23.49 -16.98 7.72
N GLY A 5 -24.45 -17.88 7.98
CA GLY A 5 -24.80 -19.01 7.10
C GLY A 5 -25.74 -18.72 5.94
N MET A 6 -26.18 -17.47 5.75
CA MET A 6 -27.09 -17.08 4.65
C MET A 6 -26.50 -16.05 3.67
N ILE A 7 -25.24 -15.62 3.87
CA ILE A 7 -24.61 -14.62 3.01
C ILE A 7 -23.81 -15.34 1.94
N SER A 8 -24.29 -15.29 0.69
CA SER A 8 -23.67 -15.96 -0.45
C SER A 8 -23.67 -15.06 -1.68
N GLY A 9 -22.88 -15.41 -2.67
CA GLY A 9 -22.87 -14.76 -3.97
C GLY A 9 -21.47 -14.45 -4.49
N THR A 10 -21.41 -13.97 -5.73
CA THR A 10 -20.15 -13.54 -6.37
C THR A 10 -20.09 -12.02 -6.33
N LEU A 11 -18.99 -11.49 -5.77
CA LEU A 11 -18.73 -10.06 -5.68
C LEU A 11 -17.47 -9.69 -6.48
N ARG A 12 -17.53 -8.55 -7.16
CA ARG A 12 -16.40 -8.00 -7.92
C ARG A 12 -15.64 -7.01 -7.04
N LEU A 13 -14.40 -7.34 -6.72
CA LEU A 13 -13.52 -6.49 -5.94
C LEU A 13 -12.36 -6.03 -6.81
N ARG A 14 -12.24 -4.73 -7.00
CA ARG A 14 -11.12 -4.09 -7.68
C ARG A 14 -10.15 -3.52 -6.66
N SER A 15 -8.85 -3.63 -6.89
CA SER A 15 -7.85 -3.05 -6.01
C SER A 15 -6.58 -2.70 -6.78
N ILE A 16 -5.84 -1.72 -6.27
CA ILE A 16 -4.48 -1.49 -6.76
C ILE A 16 -3.63 -2.73 -6.49
N PRO A 17 -2.74 -3.10 -7.43
CA PRO A 17 -2.05 -4.41 -7.42
C PRO A 17 -1.24 -4.68 -6.16
N SER A 18 -0.48 -3.70 -5.67
CA SER A 18 0.37 -3.87 -4.49
C SER A 18 -0.45 -4.12 -3.23
N PHE A 19 -1.58 -3.41 -3.05
CA PHE A 19 -2.47 -3.61 -1.92
C PHE A 19 -3.16 -4.98 -1.98
N LEU A 20 -3.65 -5.35 -3.16
CA LEU A 20 -4.26 -6.67 -3.37
C LEU A 20 -3.28 -7.79 -2.99
N GLY A 21 -2.05 -7.75 -3.51
CA GLY A 21 -1.06 -8.81 -3.27
C GLY A 21 -0.51 -8.82 -1.85
N LYS A 22 -0.09 -7.68 -1.33
CA LYS A 22 0.65 -7.59 -0.07
C LYS A 22 -0.26 -7.50 1.17
N TRP A 23 -1.35 -6.76 1.09
CA TRP A 23 -2.22 -6.57 2.26
C TRP A 23 -3.45 -7.48 2.26
N LEU A 24 -4.18 -7.54 1.15
CA LEU A 24 -5.47 -8.23 1.11
C LEU A 24 -5.32 -9.76 1.00
N THR A 25 -4.53 -10.24 0.04
CA THR A 25 -4.39 -11.69 -0.23
C THR A 25 -4.01 -12.51 1.00
N PRO A 26 -3.07 -12.11 1.86
CA PRO A 26 -2.76 -12.86 3.08
C PRO A 26 -3.92 -12.97 4.08
N ARG A 27 -4.92 -12.09 3.97
CA ARG A 27 -6.10 -12.02 4.86
C ARG A 27 -7.31 -12.78 4.33
N LEU A 28 -7.35 -13.09 3.03
CA LEU A 28 -8.48 -13.78 2.40
C LEU A 28 -8.87 -15.12 3.05
N PRO A 29 -7.95 -15.95 3.58
CA PRO A 29 -8.34 -17.16 4.30
C PRO A 29 -9.30 -16.90 5.47
N ARG A 30 -9.16 -15.77 6.18
CA ARG A 30 -10.08 -15.37 7.26
C ARG A 30 -11.45 -14.97 6.74
N LEU A 31 -11.49 -14.27 5.60
CA LEU A 31 -12.75 -13.95 4.93
C LEU A 31 -13.50 -15.25 4.56
N GLN A 32 -12.80 -16.18 3.93
CA GLN A 32 -13.38 -17.45 3.47
C GLN A 32 -13.90 -18.30 4.64
N GLN A 33 -13.18 -18.32 5.77
CA GLN A 33 -13.66 -19.01 6.98
C GLN A 33 -14.93 -18.36 7.55
N ARG A 34 -15.02 -17.03 7.49
CA ARG A 34 -16.18 -16.29 8.03
C ARG A 34 -17.39 -16.33 7.11
N PHE A 35 -17.16 -16.32 5.79
CA PHE A 35 -18.19 -16.28 4.75
C PHE A 35 -17.87 -17.29 3.64
N PRO A 36 -18.02 -18.59 3.89
CA PRO A 36 -17.61 -19.64 2.96
C PRO A 36 -18.33 -19.62 1.61
N ASP A 37 -19.54 -19.07 1.57
CA ASP A 37 -20.38 -19.02 0.37
C ASP A 37 -20.23 -17.71 -0.45
N ILE A 38 -19.33 -16.81 -0.02
CA ILE A 38 -18.95 -15.63 -0.80
C ILE A 38 -17.80 -15.98 -1.73
N GLN A 39 -17.96 -15.69 -3.01
CA GLN A 39 -16.92 -15.77 -4.02
C GLN A 39 -16.48 -14.36 -4.43
N LEU A 40 -15.18 -14.08 -4.39
CA LEU A 40 -14.62 -12.82 -4.86
C LEU A 40 -14.04 -12.99 -6.27
N ARG A 41 -14.45 -12.11 -7.19
CA ARG A 41 -13.76 -11.86 -8.46
C ARG A 41 -12.89 -10.64 -8.28
N MET A 42 -11.59 -10.85 -8.13
CA MET A 42 -10.63 -9.79 -7.84
C MET A 42 -9.93 -9.34 -9.11
N VAL A 43 -9.86 -8.03 -9.31
CA VAL A 43 -9.17 -7.39 -10.43
C VAL A 43 -8.13 -6.43 -9.88
N ALA A 44 -6.88 -6.61 -10.32
CA ALA A 44 -5.76 -5.74 -9.98
C ALA A 44 -5.59 -4.70 -11.09
N GLU A 45 -5.88 -3.43 -10.77
CA GLU A 45 -5.74 -2.31 -11.71
C GLU A 45 -5.17 -1.08 -11.03
N ASP A 46 -4.45 -0.27 -11.79
CA ASP A 46 -3.87 0.98 -11.29
C ASP A 46 -4.93 2.01 -10.93
N SER A 47 -4.60 2.85 -9.96
CA SER A 47 -5.41 4.02 -9.59
C SER A 47 -5.60 5.03 -10.74
N SER A 48 -4.77 4.95 -11.79
CA SER A 48 -4.91 5.76 -13.00
C SER A 48 -6.12 5.37 -13.87
N VAL A 49 -6.61 4.13 -13.75
CA VAL A 49 -7.78 3.67 -14.50
C VAL A 49 -9.03 4.24 -13.85
N ALA A 50 -9.89 4.87 -14.67
CA ALA A 50 -11.13 5.46 -14.17
C ALA A 50 -12.03 4.40 -13.53
N LEU A 51 -12.60 4.75 -12.37
CA LEU A 51 -13.55 3.93 -11.65
C LEU A 51 -14.96 4.35 -12.07
N HIS A 52 -15.71 3.43 -12.67
CA HIS A 52 -17.09 3.67 -13.07
C HIS A 52 -18.03 2.81 -12.22
N GLU A 53 -19.18 3.40 -11.88
CA GLU A 53 -20.27 2.66 -11.26
C GLU A 53 -20.66 1.47 -12.16
N GLY A 54 -20.81 0.29 -11.56
CA GLY A 54 -21.16 -0.95 -12.27
C GLY A 54 -19.99 -1.84 -12.68
N ASP A 55 -18.73 -1.34 -12.65
CA ASP A 55 -17.56 -2.16 -12.96
C ASP A 55 -17.16 -3.06 -11.79
N PHE A 56 -17.52 -2.68 -10.56
CA PHE A 56 -17.17 -3.37 -9.32
C PHE A 56 -18.32 -3.25 -8.30
N ASP A 57 -18.29 -4.09 -7.29
CA ASP A 57 -19.15 -3.98 -6.12
C ASP A 57 -18.43 -3.22 -4.99
N LEU A 58 -17.12 -3.47 -4.85
CA LEU A 58 -16.19 -2.75 -3.98
C LEU A 58 -14.88 -2.46 -4.72
N ALA A 59 -14.28 -1.30 -4.48
CA ALA A 59 -12.95 -0.99 -4.99
C ALA A 59 -12.05 -0.41 -3.89
N ILE A 60 -10.75 -0.71 -3.95
CA ILE A 60 -9.74 -0.17 -3.02
C ILE A 60 -8.73 0.63 -3.83
N ASP A 61 -8.53 1.89 -3.45
CA ASP A 61 -7.59 2.80 -4.11
C ASP A 61 -6.76 3.58 -3.08
N LEU A 62 -5.63 4.14 -3.51
CA LEU A 62 -4.76 5.01 -2.74
C LEU A 62 -4.92 6.45 -3.26
N ASN A 63 -5.69 7.28 -2.57
CA ASN A 63 -6.00 8.63 -3.02
C ASN A 63 -6.39 9.55 -1.85
N ASP A 64 -6.78 10.78 -2.18
CA ASP A 64 -7.30 11.79 -1.24
C ASP A 64 -8.78 11.63 -0.91
N GLY A 65 -9.48 10.69 -1.55
CA GLY A 65 -10.88 10.34 -1.27
C GLY A 65 -11.92 11.06 -2.14
N SER A 66 -11.51 11.76 -3.21
CA SER A 66 -12.44 12.40 -4.15
C SER A 66 -12.75 11.49 -5.33
N TYR A 67 -13.98 10.95 -5.36
CA TYR A 67 -14.47 10.04 -6.42
C TYR A 67 -15.90 10.40 -6.81
N PRO A 68 -16.10 11.15 -7.90
CA PRO A 68 -17.44 11.55 -8.34
C PRO A 68 -18.38 10.34 -8.51
N GLY A 69 -19.57 10.42 -7.91
CA GLY A 69 -20.57 9.37 -8.01
C GLY A 69 -20.37 8.15 -7.10
N LEU A 70 -19.27 8.08 -6.35
CA LEU A 70 -19.00 6.99 -5.43
C LEU A 70 -18.98 7.47 -3.97
N LEU A 71 -19.32 6.57 -3.07
CA LEU A 71 -19.10 6.73 -1.64
C LEU A 71 -17.74 6.11 -1.27
N SER A 72 -17.12 6.65 -0.22
CA SER A 72 -15.83 6.17 0.26
C SER A 72 -15.82 5.96 1.77
N THR A 73 -15.16 4.87 2.19
CA THR A 73 -14.81 4.60 3.59
C THR A 73 -13.29 4.60 3.72
N ALA A 74 -12.74 5.40 4.62
CA ALA A 74 -11.31 5.37 4.90
C ALA A 74 -10.92 4.01 5.49
N LEU A 75 -9.91 3.36 4.91
CA LEU A 75 -9.37 2.10 5.43
C LEU A 75 -8.10 2.34 6.24
N LEU A 76 -7.03 2.81 5.61
CA LEU A 76 -5.72 2.93 6.23
C LEU A 76 -5.04 4.23 5.81
N ASP A 77 -4.50 4.93 6.78
CA ASP A 77 -3.49 5.95 6.54
C ASP A 77 -2.16 5.27 6.24
N GLU A 78 -1.33 5.92 5.44
CA GLU A 78 -0.07 5.34 4.99
C GLU A 78 1.12 6.13 5.51
N GLN A 79 2.18 5.44 5.85
CA GLN A 79 3.50 6.01 6.13
C GLN A 79 4.53 5.44 5.17
N ILE A 80 5.45 6.30 4.75
CA ILE A 80 6.54 5.94 3.85
C ILE A 80 7.90 6.18 4.51
N PHE A 81 8.87 5.34 4.17
CA PHE A 81 10.24 5.40 4.69
C PHE A 81 11.20 4.60 3.79
N PRO A 82 12.51 4.93 3.80
CA PRO A 82 13.50 4.20 3.01
C PRO A 82 13.77 2.82 3.59
N VAL A 83 13.96 1.83 2.71
CA VAL A 83 14.36 0.47 3.06
C VAL A 83 15.42 -0.06 2.10
N CYS A 84 16.24 -0.95 2.58
CA CYS A 84 17.17 -1.72 1.75
C CYS A 84 17.48 -3.09 2.38
N ALA A 85 17.99 -4.02 1.58
CA ALA A 85 18.52 -5.26 2.13
C ALA A 85 19.85 -4.99 2.88
N PRO A 86 20.14 -5.69 4.00
CA PRO A 86 21.43 -5.58 4.68
C PRO A 86 22.61 -5.91 3.76
N SER A 87 22.43 -6.76 2.77
CA SER A 87 23.43 -7.13 1.78
C SER A 87 23.89 -5.94 0.92
N LEU A 88 23.02 -4.96 0.68
CA LEU A 88 23.35 -3.76 -0.08
C LEU A 88 24.46 -2.94 0.58
N LEU A 89 24.53 -2.94 1.91
CA LEU A 89 25.49 -2.13 2.67
C LEU A 89 26.87 -2.76 2.78
N ARG A 90 27.01 -4.05 2.44
CA ARG A 90 28.32 -4.75 2.56
C ARG A 90 29.36 -4.18 1.60
N GLY A 91 30.50 -3.76 2.16
CA GLY A 91 31.62 -3.22 1.37
C GLY A 91 31.34 -1.84 0.74
N ARG A 92 30.31 -1.14 1.19
CA ARG A 92 29.95 0.22 0.77
C ARG A 92 30.14 1.21 1.92
N PRO A 93 30.21 2.52 1.65
CA PRO A 93 30.12 3.54 2.69
C PRO A 93 28.85 3.36 3.53
N PRO A 94 28.85 3.82 4.79
CA PRO A 94 27.63 3.76 5.62
C PRO A 94 26.47 4.55 5.00
N LEU A 95 25.24 4.13 5.31
CA LEU A 95 24.02 4.82 4.92
C LEU A 95 23.30 5.27 6.20
N HIS A 96 23.71 6.42 6.73
CA HIS A 96 23.17 6.97 7.98
C HIS A 96 22.23 8.14 7.78
N GLY A 97 22.14 8.65 6.55
CA GLY A 97 21.29 9.79 6.24
C GLY A 97 21.08 9.99 4.74
N PRO A 98 20.23 10.96 4.38
CA PRO A 98 19.90 11.20 2.98
C PRO A 98 21.11 11.63 2.13
N ALA A 99 22.12 12.28 2.72
CA ALA A 99 23.35 12.65 2.02
C ALA A 99 24.13 11.44 1.50
N ASP A 100 24.05 10.31 2.20
CA ASP A 100 24.77 9.08 1.82
C ASP A 100 24.12 8.35 0.64
N LEU A 101 22.87 8.69 0.29
CA LEU A 101 22.14 8.09 -0.83
C LEU A 101 22.92 8.20 -2.15
N VAL A 102 23.80 9.20 -2.30
CA VAL A 102 24.63 9.39 -3.49
C VAL A 102 25.48 8.13 -3.82
N HIS A 103 25.79 7.31 -2.83
CA HIS A 103 26.58 6.09 -2.97
C HIS A 103 25.75 4.84 -3.31
N PHE A 104 24.42 4.95 -3.39
CA PHE A 104 23.54 3.80 -3.56
C PHE A 104 22.60 3.98 -4.75
N PRO A 105 22.28 2.90 -5.51
CA PRO A 105 21.20 2.95 -6.47
C PRO A 105 19.85 3.22 -5.77
N LEU A 106 19.00 4.05 -6.38
CA LEU A 106 17.64 4.28 -5.93
C LEU A 106 16.66 3.45 -6.75
N LEU A 107 15.58 3.04 -6.11
CA LEU A 107 14.50 2.30 -6.75
C LEU A 107 13.24 3.16 -6.67
N HIS A 108 12.59 3.36 -7.82
CA HIS A 108 11.46 4.27 -7.97
C HIS A 108 10.19 3.54 -8.38
N ASP A 109 9.07 3.84 -7.71
CA ASP A 109 7.74 3.49 -8.18
C ASP A 109 7.17 4.65 -9.00
N ILE A 110 7.13 4.49 -10.33
CA ILE A 110 6.64 5.53 -11.24
C ILE A 110 5.11 5.68 -11.20
N THR A 111 4.41 4.82 -10.49
CA THR A 111 2.95 4.84 -10.29
C THR A 111 2.58 4.96 -8.82
N ALA A 112 3.39 5.67 -8.04
CA ALA A 112 3.25 5.81 -6.60
C ALA A 112 1.83 6.27 -6.18
N TRP A 113 1.22 7.16 -6.96
CA TRP A 113 -0.18 7.57 -6.86
C TRP A 113 -0.67 8.15 -8.20
N ARG A 114 -1.97 8.42 -8.32
CA ARG A 114 -2.55 9.01 -9.53
C ARG A 114 -1.87 10.35 -9.86
N GLY A 115 -1.33 10.45 -11.08
CA GLY A 115 -0.65 11.65 -11.56
C GLY A 115 0.75 11.85 -11.00
N SER A 116 1.33 10.86 -10.30
CA SER A 116 2.74 10.89 -9.94
C SER A 116 3.63 10.80 -11.18
N TYR A 117 4.83 11.33 -11.04
CA TYR A 117 5.89 11.19 -12.03
C TYR A 117 7.02 10.32 -11.44
N GLU A 118 7.98 9.98 -12.27
CA GLU A 118 9.00 8.95 -12.05
C GLU A 118 9.74 9.04 -10.70
N TYR A 119 9.99 10.26 -10.20
CA TYR A 119 10.78 10.49 -8.97
C TYR A 119 9.95 11.04 -7.81
N ALA A 120 8.64 11.17 -7.99
CA ALA A 120 7.75 11.88 -7.08
C ALA A 120 7.77 11.35 -5.64
N GLU A 121 7.88 10.04 -5.46
CA GLU A 121 7.84 9.42 -4.13
C GLU A 121 9.10 9.76 -3.31
N TRP A 122 10.29 9.69 -3.92
CA TRP A 122 11.53 10.09 -3.29
C TRP A 122 11.59 11.60 -3.02
N GLU A 123 11.18 12.42 -3.97
CA GLU A 123 11.12 13.88 -3.79
C GLU A 123 10.17 14.25 -2.65
N PHE A 124 8.99 13.63 -2.60
CA PHE A 124 8.04 13.84 -1.51
C PHE A 124 8.65 13.47 -0.14
N TYR A 125 9.27 12.29 -0.05
CA TYR A 125 9.88 11.84 1.21
C TYR A 125 11.00 12.78 1.68
N LEU A 126 11.96 13.09 0.81
CA LEU A 126 13.10 13.95 1.16
C LEU A 126 12.68 15.36 1.54
N ASN A 127 11.76 15.95 0.79
CA ASN A 127 11.22 17.27 1.12
C ASN A 127 10.51 17.27 2.50
N ALA A 128 9.78 16.20 2.83
CA ALA A 128 9.09 16.09 4.11
C ALA A 128 10.05 16.02 5.31
N ILE A 129 11.26 15.48 5.11
CA ILE A 129 12.31 15.46 6.14
C ILE A 129 13.27 16.67 6.05
N GLY A 130 12.96 17.66 5.19
CA GLY A 130 13.75 18.90 5.06
C GLY A 130 15.04 18.74 4.28
N TYR A 131 15.16 17.74 3.40
CA TYR A 131 16.34 17.50 2.58
C TYR A 131 16.07 17.84 1.10
N ASP A 132 17.06 18.45 0.43
CA ASP A 132 16.98 18.76 -1.01
C ASP A 132 17.04 17.47 -1.84
N ALA A 133 16.02 17.28 -2.66
CA ALA A 133 15.83 16.08 -3.49
C ALA A 133 16.53 16.16 -4.86
N ALA A 134 17.48 17.08 -5.07
CA ALA A 134 18.09 17.33 -6.39
C ALA A 134 18.76 16.08 -7.02
N ASP A 135 19.27 15.16 -6.22
CA ASP A 135 20.04 13.99 -6.67
C ASP A 135 19.26 12.68 -6.78
N VAL A 136 17.93 12.69 -6.68
CA VAL A 136 17.14 11.44 -6.71
C VAL A 136 16.86 10.90 -8.11
N ARG A 137 17.13 11.67 -9.17
CA ARG A 137 16.81 11.32 -10.56
C ARG A 137 17.79 10.32 -11.16
N ARG A 138 18.02 9.22 -10.46
CA ARG A 138 18.96 8.15 -10.83
C ARG A 138 18.48 6.82 -10.26
N GLY A 139 18.92 5.72 -10.84
CA GLY A 139 18.59 4.38 -10.40
C GLY A 139 17.62 3.66 -11.31
N HIS A 140 16.84 2.75 -10.76
CA HIS A 140 15.94 1.89 -11.51
C HIS A 140 14.48 2.23 -11.21
N THR A 141 13.63 2.09 -12.24
CA THR A 141 12.21 2.41 -12.16
C THR A 141 11.35 1.16 -12.31
N PHE A 142 10.27 1.12 -11.58
CA PHE A 142 9.26 0.08 -11.61
C PHE A 142 7.88 0.73 -11.64
N ASN A 143 6.90 0.04 -12.16
CA ASN A 143 5.53 0.55 -12.20
C ASN A 143 4.61 -0.05 -11.13
N ARG A 144 5.21 -0.63 -10.07
CA ARG A 144 4.49 -1.22 -8.93
C ARG A 144 5.35 -1.16 -7.67
N ASN A 145 4.80 -0.71 -6.56
CA ASN A 145 5.54 -0.63 -5.31
C ASN A 145 6.07 -2.01 -4.85
N HIS A 146 5.26 -3.07 -4.95
CA HIS A 146 5.74 -4.39 -4.54
C HIS A 146 6.96 -4.86 -5.36
N LEU A 147 7.12 -4.43 -6.61
CA LEU A 147 8.30 -4.75 -7.42
C LEU A 147 9.53 -3.97 -6.96
N THR A 148 9.37 -2.71 -6.54
CA THR A 148 10.50 -1.95 -5.94
C THR A 148 10.95 -2.61 -4.63
N ILE A 149 10.03 -3.12 -3.83
CA ILE A 149 10.33 -3.84 -2.59
C ILE A 149 11.05 -5.16 -2.86
N GLU A 150 10.58 -5.97 -3.83
CA GLU A 150 11.29 -7.20 -4.23
C GLU A 150 12.71 -6.90 -4.76
N ALA A 151 12.89 -5.82 -5.53
CA ALA A 151 14.21 -5.38 -5.98
C ALA A 151 15.11 -4.93 -4.81
N ALA A 152 14.54 -4.26 -3.80
CA ALA A 152 15.27 -3.89 -2.59
C ALA A 152 15.69 -5.12 -1.78
N ILE A 153 14.81 -6.12 -1.61
CA ILE A 153 15.12 -7.41 -0.97
C ILE A 153 16.27 -8.12 -1.71
N ALA A 154 16.26 -8.07 -3.04
CA ALA A 154 17.33 -8.62 -3.88
C ALA A 154 18.65 -7.85 -3.79
N GLY A 155 18.71 -6.73 -3.04
CA GLY A 155 19.92 -5.92 -2.86
C GLY A 155 20.24 -4.99 -4.02
N MET A 156 19.28 -4.68 -4.90
CA MET A 156 19.49 -3.80 -6.05
C MET A 156 19.69 -2.32 -5.68
N GLY A 157 19.09 -1.88 -4.56
CA GLY A 157 19.13 -0.47 -4.18
C GLY A 157 18.28 -0.15 -2.96
N VAL A 158 18.12 1.15 -2.71
CA VAL A 158 17.27 1.69 -1.65
C VAL A 158 15.91 2.05 -2.25
N ALA A 159 14.82 1.57 -1.67
CA ALA A 159 13.45 1.86 -2.08
C ALA A 159 12.72 2.69 -1.03
N ILE A 160 11.66 3.37 -1.42
CA ILE A 160 10.65 3.87 -0.49
C ILE A 160 9.62 2.76 -0.24
N ALA A 161 9.52 2.32 1.00
CA ALA A 161 8.50 1.38 1.43
C ALA A 161 7.25 2.11 1.92
N ARG A 162 6.12 1.43 1.80
CA ARG A 162 4.84 1.79 2.40
C ARG A 162 4.56 0.82 3.54
N ARG A 163 4.31 1.34 4.72
CA ARG A 163 4.13 0.51 5.92
C ARG A 163 3.05 -0.55 5.73
N THR A 164 1.94 -0.17 5.11
CA THR A 164 0.81 -1.07 4.85
C THR A 164 1.18 -2.26 3.95
N LEU A 165 2.19 -2.11 3.10
CA LEU A 165 2.59 -3.11 2.11
C LEU A 165 3.77 -3.98 2.55
N LEU A 166 4.36 -3.71 3.72
CA LEU A 166 5.32 -4.60 4.35
C LEU A 166 4.59 -5.61 5.24
N ASN A 167 4.99 -6.87 5.15
CA ASN A 167 4.46 -7.93 6.00
C ASN A 167 5.43 -8.20 7.17
N ASP A 168 6.39 -9.08 6.95
CA ASP A 168 7.38 -9.50 7.95
C ASP A 168 8.84 -9.20 7.53
N GLU A 169 9.01 -8.43 6.45
CA GLU A 169 10.33 -8.16 5.86
C GLU A 169 11.28 -7.47 6.86
N LEU A 170 10.76 -6.55 7.68
CA LEU A 170 11.55 -5.88 8.72
C LEU A 170 11.84 -6.81 9.90
N GLU A 171 10.84 -7.57 10.36
CA GLU A 171 10.98 -8.52 11.48
C GLU A 171 11.96 -9.64 11.14
N ARG A 172 11.93 -10.13 9.91
CA ARG A 172 12.84 -11.15 9.39
C ARG A 172 14.23 -10.60 9.08
N GLY A 173 14.40 -9.29 9.06
CA GLY A 173 15.65 -8.64 8.69
C GLY A 173 16.02 -8.81 7.22
N THR A 174 15.08 -9.16 6.34
CA THR A 174 15.30 -9.16 4.87
C THR A 174 15.38 -7.74 4.34
N LEU A 175 14.69 -6.82 4.99
CA LEU A 175 14.83 -5.39 4.83
C LEU A 175 15.18 -4.73 6.16
N ILE A 176 15.89 -3.63 6.09
CA ILE A 176 16.16 -2.71 7.20
C ILE A 176 15.79 -1.29 6.79
N VAL A 177 15.50 -0.45 7.78
CA VAL A 177 15.39 1.00 7.60
C VAL A 177 16.77 1.60 7.88
N PRO A 178 17.50 2.03 6.85
CA PRO A 178 18.89 2.45 7.03
C PRO A 178 19.02 3.79 7.75
N PHE A 179 18.02 4.68 7.59
CA PHE A 179 17.97 6.01 8.21
C PHE A 179 16.57 6.59 8.14
N GLY A 180 16.38 7.70 8.85
CA GLY A 180 15.23 8.57 8.73
C GLY A 180 14.04 8.16 9.59
N LEU A 181 12.98 8.89 9.39
CA LEU A 181 11.71 8.76 10.07
C LEU A 181 10.65 8.28 9.09
N ALA A 182 9.61 7.64 9.60
CA ALA A 182 8.40 7.44 8.84
C ALA A 182 7.71 8.78 8.59
N VAL A 183 7.35 9.03 7.34
CA VAL A 183 6.66 10.25 6.91
C VAL A 183 5.23 9.89 6.55
N PRO A 184 4.21 10.60 7.08
CA PRO A 184 2.83 10.40 6.63
C PRO A 184 2.72 10.64 5.12
N ASN A 185 2.13 9.70 4.41
CA ASN A 185 1.77 9.91 3.01
C ASN A 185 0.55 10.85 2.94
N HIS A 186 0.51 11.73 1.96
CA HIS A 186 -0.64 12.61 1.71
C HIS A 186 -1.85 11.87 1.11
N LYS A 187 -1.71 10.59 0.77
CA LYS A 187 -2.76 9.70 0.29
C LYS A 187 -3.03 8.61 1.32
N ARG A 188 -4.27 8.09 1.31
CA ARG A 188 -4.72 7.00 2.17
C ARG A 188 -5.41 5.91 1.35
N TYR A 189 -5.46 4.70 1.87
CA TYR A 189 -6.28 3.65 1.28
C TYR A 189 -7.75 3.90 1.63
N VAL A 190 -8.58 3.86 0.60
CA VAL A 190 -10.03 4.06 0.70
C VAL A 190 -10.76 2.88 0.05
N LEU A 191 -11.88 2.52 0.65
CA LEU A 191 -12.82 1.55 0.11
C LEU A 191 -13.96 2.31 -0.56
N LEU A 192 -14.21 2.03 -1.81
CA LEU A 192 -15.15 2.72 -2.69
C LEU A 192 -16.31 1.81 -3.07
N TYR A 193 -17.49 2.38 -3.17
CA TYR A 193 -18.72 1.68 -3.55
C TYR A 193 -19.79 2.66 -4.08
N ALA A 194 -20.70 2.15 -4.89
CA ALA A 194 -21.81 2.94 -5.40
C ALA A 194 -22.83 3.28 -4.29
N PRO A 195 -23.55 4.40 -4.38
CA PRO A 195 -24.67 4.67 -3.50
C PRO A 195 -25.66 3.49 -3.49
N GLY A 196 -26.04 3.03 -2.30
CA GLY A 196 -26.94 1.88 -2.13
C GLY A 196 -26.27 0.49 -2.22
N ALA A 197 -25.01 0.37 -2.62
CA ALA A 197 -24.32 -0.93 -2.71
C ALA A 197 -24.33 -1.72 -1.40
N LEU A 198 -24.25 -1.04 -0.26
CA LEU A 198 -24.27 -1.66 1.06
C LEU A 198 -25.68 -2.17 1.47
N SER A 199 -26.72 -1.97 0.66
CA SER A 199 -28.01 -2.65 0.86
C SER A 199 -27.94 -4.13 0.50
N HIS A 200 -26.98 -4.53 -0.35
CA HIS A 200 -26.74 -5.93 -0.69
C HIS A 200 -25.96 -6.61 0.47
N PRO A 201 -26.53 -7.67 1.09
CA PRO A 201 -25.94 -8.28 2.29
C PRO A 201 -24.48 -8.76 2.12
N GLY A 202 -24.15 -9.36 0.96
CA GLY A 202 -22.79 -9.82 0.66
C GLY A 202 -21.80 -8.67 0.54
N VAL A 203 -22.17 -7.58 -0.14
CA VAL A 203 -21.32 -6.39 -0.27
C VAL A 203 -21.06 -5.76 1.09
N ARG A 204 -22.11 -5.61 1.91
CA ARG A 204 -21.98 -5.12 3.29
C ARG A 204 -21.05 -6.00 4.13
N ALA A 205 -21.23 -7.32 4.05
CA ALA A 205 -20.41 -8.26 4.83
C ALA A 205 -18.90 -8.14 4.50
N VAL A 206 -18.57 -8.03 3.21
CA VAL A 206 -17.18 -7.85 2.78
C VAL A 206 -16.66 -6.46 3.13
N HIS A 207 -17.48 -5.41 2.96
CA HIS A 207 -17.15 -4.05 3.39
C HIS A 207 -16.78 -4.01 4.87
N ASP A 208 -17.69 -4.50 5.73
CA ASP A 208 -17.51 -4.45 7.19
C ASP A 208 -16.29 -5.29 7.63
N TRP A 209 -16.08 -6.43 6.98
CA TRP A 209 -14.88 -7.26 7.21
C TRP A 209 -13.59 -6.53 6.83
N LEU A 210 -13.55 -5.81 5.70
CA LEU A 210 -12.38 -5.03 5.29
C LEU A 210 -12.08 -3.91 6.29
N VAL A 211 -13.11 -3.22 6.79
CA VAL A 211 -12.97 -2.19 7.83
C VAL A 211 -12.43 -2.79 9.12
N GLU A 212 -12.97 -3.93 9.56
CA GLU A 212 -12.50 -4.65 10.76
C GLU A 212 -11.03 -5.10 10.64
N GLU A 213 -10.63 -5.66 9.49
CA GLU A 213 -9.24 -6.03 9.22
C GLU A 213 -8.28 -4.82 9.22
N ALA A 214 -8.76 -3.68 8.72
CA ALA A 214 -8.00 -2.44 8.78
C ALA A 214 -7.86 -1.91 10.22
N GLU A 215 -8.88 -2.06 11.06
CA GLU A 215 -8.82 -1.72 12.48
C GLU A 215 -7.82 -2.61 13.24
N ILE A 216 -7.85 -3.91 12.98
CA ILE A 216 -6.88 -4.87 13.55
C ILE A 216 -5.45 -4.47 13.13
N PHE A 217 -5.25 -4.18 11.85
CA PHE A 217 -3.94 -3.76 11.34
C PHE A 217 -3.44 -2.48 12.03
N ARG A 218 -4.29 -1.46 12.17
CA ARG A 218 -3.95 -0.21 12.88
C ARG A 218 -3.58 -0.45 14.34
N GLY A 219 -4.27 -1.37 15.00
CA GLY A 219 -3.97 -1.74 16.40
C GLY A 219 -2.61 -2.40 16.56
N LEU A 220 -2.18 -3.20 15.57
CA LEU A 220 -0.87 -3.85 15.56
C LEU A 220 0.26 -2.93 15.11
N HIS A 221 -0.05 -1.92 14.30
CA HIS A 221 0.90 -0.99 13.70
C HIS A 221 0.45 0.46 13.94
N PRO A 222 0.48 0.95 15.19
CA PRO A 222 0.08 2.33 15.45
C PRO A 222 1.00 3.29 14.70
N LEU A 223 0.40 4.33 14.12
CA LEU A 223 1.13 5.42 13.49
C LEU A 223 1.83 6.21 14.60
N GLY A 224 3.08 5.88 14.89
CA GLY A 224 3.90 6.61 15.85
C GLY A 224 4.54 7.83 15.18
N GLU A 225 4.59 8.96 15.87
CA GLU A 225 5.46 10.06 15.47
C GLU A 225 6.92 9.62 15.68
N GLY A 226 7.65 9.41 14.58
CA GLY A 226 9.09 9.60 14.55
C GLY A 226 10.03 8.43 14.85
N GLN A 227 9.62 7.20 15.16
CA GLN A 227 10.54 6.05 15.23
C GLN A 227 9.92 4.77 14.64
N LEU A 228 10.67 4.16 13.74
CA LEU A 228 10.41 2.81 13.17
C LEU A 228 11.06 1.76 14.05
#